data_482372ab0b9bbbe5940b38cea240c8a6
#
_entry.id   482372ab0b9bbbe5940b38cea240c8a6
#
_cell.length_a   1.000
_cell.length_b   1.000
_cell.length_c   1.000
_cell.angle_alpha   90.00
_cell.angle_beta   90.00
_cell.angle_gamma   90.00
#
_symmetry.space_group_name_H-M   'P 1'
#
loop_
_entity.id
_entity.type
_entity.pdbx_description
1 polymer ?
#
loop_
_entity_poly.entity_id
_entity_poly.type
_entity_poly.pdbx_seq_one_letter_code
_entity_poly.pdbx_strand_id
1 'polypeptide(L)'
;AAEHLHGSGASAVFIARGIYGNPWVFGDARALAFDGTPVPSRSSVERLEALREHLTLTHELLPLMSRARTYASWYLKGMPHAAAWRAQVVRCSTYEEFMALVDDIERDVVVCEAALAAGEPVPAHPLEA
;
A
#
# COMPACT_ATOMS: atom_id res chain seq x y z
N ALA A 1 -8.21 -10.18 -13.10
CA ALA A 1 -8.30 -9.49 -14.41
C ALA A 1 -7.94 -10.45 -15.54
N ALA A 2 -6.73 -11.01 -15.57
CA ALA A 2 -6.27 -11.90 -16.65
C ALA A 2 -7.19 -13.13 -16.83
N GLU A 3 -7.55 -13.81 -15.75
CA GLU A 3 -8.48 -14.95 -15.79
C GLU A 3 -9.86 -14.56 -16.37
N HIS A 4 -10.38 -13.39 -16.00
CA HIS A 4 -11.64 -12.89 -16.55
C HIS A 4 -11.53 -12.59 -18.04
N LEU A 5 -10.43 -12.03 -18.49
CA LEU A 5 -10.21 -11.75 -19.92
C LEU A 5 -10.23 -13.05 -20.74
N HIS A 6 -9.45 -14.05 -20.32
CA HIS A 6 -9.33 -15.31 -21.09
C HIS A 6 -10.55 -16.23 -20.93
N GLY A 7 -11.20 -16.23 -19.76
CA GLY A 7 -12.31 -17.12 -19.46
C GLY A 7 -13.69 -16.64 -19.95
N SER A 8 -13.86 -15.33 -20.14
CA SER A 8 -15.17 -14.75 -20.49
C SER A 8 -15.39 -14.50 -21.99
N GLY A 9 -14.34 -14.59 -22.81
CA GLY A 9 -14.39 -14.18 -24.22
C GLY A 9 -14.48 -12.65 -24.43
N ALA A 10 -14.30 -11.86 -23.39
CA ALA A 10 -14.29 -10.40 -23.48
C ALA A 10 -13.01 -9.90 -24.16
N SER A 11 -13.13 -8.80 -24.90
CA SER A 11 -11.98 -8.16 -25.56
C SER A 11 -11.17 -7.27 -24.63
N ALA A 12 -11.73 -6.89 -23.48
CA ALA A 12 -11.08 -6.03 -22.48
C ALA A 12 -11.66 -6.27 -21.07
N VAL A 13 -10.92 -5.82 -20.07
CA VAL A 13 -11.34 -5.89 -18.67
C VAL A 13 -11.18 -4.51 -18.03
N PHE A 14 -12.22 -4.07 -17.33
CA PHE A 14 -12.19 -2.87 -16.51
C PHE A 14 -11.78 -3.21 -15.06
N ILE A 15 -10.76 -2.51 -14.55
CA ILE A 15 -10.31 -2.66 -13.18
C ILE A 15 -10.77 -1.44 -12.39
N ALA A 16 -11.67 -1.64 -11.42
CA ALA A 16 -12.18 -0.59 -10.55
C ALA A 16 -11.40 -0.54 -9.22
N ARG A 17 -12.01 -1.03 -8.14
CA ARG A 17 -11.43 -0.97 -6.78
C ARG A 17 -10.16 -1.80 -6.57
N GLY A 18 -9.82 -2.69 -7.49
CA GLY A 18 -8.57 -3.47 -7.43
C GLY A 18 -7.29 -2.62 -7.48
N ILE A 19 -7.38 -1.34 -7.91
CA ILE A 19 -6.25 -0.41 -7.89
C ILE A 19 -5.95 0.15 -6.48
N TYR A 20 -6.89 0.07 -5.54
CA TYR A 20 -6.75 0.68 -4.23
C TYR A 20 -5.56 0.10 -3.45
N GLY A 21 -4.54 0.92 -3.19
CA GLY A 21 -3.29 0.52 -2.55
C GLY A 21 -2.41 -0.40 -3.40
N ASN A 22 -2.71 -0.52 -4.71
CA ASN A 22 -1.98 -1.37 -5.64
C ASN A 22 -1.78 -0.67 -7.00
N PRO A 23 -0.81 0.25 -7.10
CA PRO A 23 -0.55 0.98 -8.34
C PRO A 23 -0.01 0.09 -9.48
N TRP A 24 0.50 -1.09 -9.16
CA TRP A 24 1.06 -2.03 -10.15
C TRP A 24 0.01 -2.87 -10.89
N VAL A 25 -1.25 -2.85 -10.45
CA VAL A 25 -2.29 -3.78 -10.91
C VAL A 25 -2.45 -3.85 -12.44
N PHE A 26 -2.33 -2.71 -13.14
CA PHE A 26 -2.47 -2.69 -14.60
C PHE A 26 -1.28 -3.34 -15.29
N GLY A 27 -0.06 -3.04 -14.87
CA GLY A 27 1.16 -3.65 -15.40
C GLY A 27 1.21 -5.15 -15.12
N ASP A 28 0.91 -5.54 -13.89
CA ASP A 28 0.88 -6.96 -13.48
C ASP A 28 -0.20 -7.74 -14.23
N ALA A 29 -1.40 -7.18 -14.37
CA ALA A 29 -2.49 -7.82 -15.11
C ALA A 29 -2.15 -7.99 -16.60
N ARG A 30 -1.52 -6.98 -17.20
CA ARG A 30 -1.07 -7.05 -18.60
C ARG A 30 0.02 -8.11 -18.79
N ALA A 31 1.04 -8.10 -17.95
CA ALA A 31 2.13 -9.06 -18.02
C ALA A 31 1.63 -10.50 -17.85
N LEU A 32 0.73 -10.73 -16.91
CA LEU A 32 0.12 -12.05 -16.72
C LEU A 32 -0.75 -12.47 -17.92
N ALA A 33 -1.54 -11.55 -18.47
CA ALA A 33 -2.46 -11.85 -19.56
C ALA A 33 -1.77 -12.13 -20.89
N PHE A 34 -0.71 -11.40 -21.23
CA PHE A 34 -0.06 -11.45 -22.53
C PHE A 34 1.27 -12.20 -22.54
N ASP A 35 2.02 -12.13 -21.47
CA ASP A 35 3.36 -12.72 -21.36
C ASP A 35 3.39 -13.95 -20.43
N GLY A 36 2.28 -14.24 -19.73
CA GLY A 36 2.21 -15.32 -18.75
C GLY A 36 3.07 -15.09 -17.52
N THR A 37 3.56 -13.86 -17.30
CA THR A 37 4.43 -13.50 -16.18
C THR A 37 3.62 -13.53 -14.88
N PRO A 38 4.02 -14.31 -13.86
CA PRO A 38 3.34 -14.33 -12.57
C PRO A 38 3.37 -12.96 -11.89
N VAL A 39 2.30 -12.63 -11.15
CA VAL A 39 2.24 -11.40 -10.37
C VAL A 39 3.26 -11.48 -9.23
N PRO A 40 4.24 -10.54 -9.17
CA PRO A 40 5.23 -10.55 -8.11
C PRO A 40 4.62 -10.12 -6.77
N SER A 41 5.15 -10.68 -5.68
CA SER A 41 4.84 -10.20 -4.34
C SER A 41 5.58 -8.89 -4.08
N ARG A 42 4.88 -7.91 -3.52
CA ARG A 42 5.46 -6.62 -3.12
C ARG A 42 5.73 -6.62 -1.62
N SER A 43 6.94 -6.26 -1.22
CA SER A 43 7.28 -6.06 0.19
C SER A 43 6.55 -4.87 0.80
N SER A 44 6.46 -4.84 2.13
CA SER A 44 5.89 -3.67 2.84
C SER A 44 6.67 -2.40 2.55
N VAL A 45 8.00 -2.48 2.43
CA VAL A 45 8.86 -1.35 2.09
C VAL A 45 8.53 -0.81 0.69
N GLU A 46 8.41 -1.67 -0.32
CA GLU A 46 8.01 -1.27 -1.68
C GLU A 46 6.63 -0.60 -1.69
N ARG A 47 5.69 -1.11 -0.90
CA ARG A 47 4.35 -0.53 -0.79
C ARG A 47 4.36 0.84 -0.10
N LEU A 48 5.20 1.03 0.92
CA LEU A 48 5.37 2.32 1.59
C LEU A 48 6.09 3.33 0.69
N GLU A 49 7.02 2.88 -0.14
CA GLU A 49 7.67 3.72 -1.14
C GLU A 49 6.66 4.23 -2.18
N ALA A 50 5.80 3.35 -2.67
CA ALA A 50 4.70 3.73 -3.57
C ALA A 50 3.72 4.70 -2.89
N LEU A 51 3.48 4.54 -1.58
CA LEU A 51 2.68 5.48 -0.81
C LEU A 51 3.34 6.86 -0.74
N ARG A 52 4.66 6.93 -0.50
CA ARG A 52 5.40 8.21 -0.50
C ARG A 52 5.29 8.93 -1.85
N GLU A 53 5.47 8.20 -2.95
CA GLU A 53 5.30 8.75 -4.29
C GLU A 53 3.88 9.29 -4.50
N HIS A 54 2.87 8.54 -4.11
CA HIS A 54 1.46 8.96 -4.21
C HIS A 54 1.17 10.21 -3.37
N LEU A 55 1.72 10.29 -2.14
CA LEU A 55 1.61 11.47 -1.29
C LEU A 55 2.27 12.70 -1.92
N THR A 56 3.44 12.52 -2.50
CA THR A 56 4.18 13.60 -3.18
C THR A 56 3.39 14.12 -4.37
N LEU A 57 2.91 13.24 -5.23
CA LEU A 57 2.07 13.62 -6.38
C LEU A 57 0.77 14.30 -5.94
N THR A 58 0.15 13.84 -4.86
CA THR A 58 -1.04 14.49 -4.30
C THR A 58 -0.73 15.91 -3.84
N HIS A 59 0.40 16.09 -3.14
CA HIS A 59 0.82 17.40 -2.66
C HIS A 59 1.11 18.38 -3.81
N GLU A 60 1.72 17.90 -4.88
CA GLU A 60 2.08 18.72 -6.05
C GLU A 60 0.86 19.08 -6.92
N LEU A 61 -0.09 18.16 -7.07
CA LEU A 61 -1.15 18.27 -8.06
C LEU A 61 -2.51 18.65 -7.48
N LEU A 62 -2.73 18.48 -6.18
CA LEU A 62 -4.03 18.70 -5.54
C LEU A 62 -3.92 19.68 -4.36
N PRO A 63 -4.88 20.59 -4.19
CA PRO A 63 -4.83 21.62 -3.15
C PRO A 63 -5.07 21.08 -1.73
N LEU A 64 -5.61 19.86 -1.60
CA LEU A 64 -6.05 19.32 -0.32
C LEU A 64 -5.47 17.92 -0.06
N MET A 65 -4.67 17.82 1.00
CA MET A 65 -4.12 16.54 1.48
C MET A 65 -5.14 15.67 2.21
N SER A 66 -6.34 16.15 2.50
CA SER A 66 -7.36 15.38 3.25
C SER A 66 -7.75 14.05 2.58
N ARG A 67 -7.69 13.97 1.26
CA ARG A 67 -7.94 12.73 0.50
C ARG A 67 -6.87 11.67 0.74
N ALA A 68 -5.68 12.07 1.13
CA ALA A 68 -4.59 11.15 1.45
C ALA A 68 -4.92 10.21 2.61
N ARG A 69 -5.78 10.61 3.55
CA ARG A 69 -6.25 9.75 4.64
C ARG A 69 -6.87 8.45 4.14
N THR A 70 -7.66 8.54 3.08
CA THR A 70 -8.34 7.38 2.50
C THR A 70 -7.35 6.43 1.82
N TYR A 71 -6.59 6.91 0.85
CA TYR A 71 -5.73 6.02 0.08
C TYR A 71 -4.50 5.54 0.88
N ALA A 72 -3.96 6.35 1.79
CA ALA A 72 -2.87 5.91 2.66
C ALA A 72 -3.28 4.67 3.48
N SER A 73 -4.52 4.64 3.96
CA SER A 73 -5.06 3.50 4.69
C SER A 73 -5.09 2.20 3.84
N TRP A 74 -5.27 2.31 2.53
CA TRP A 74 -5.29 1.14 1.66
C TRP A 74 -3.91 0.49 1.51
N TYR A 75 -2.83 1.29 1.49
CA TYR A 75 -1.46 0.79 1.41
C TYR A 75 -1.04 -0.01 2.64
N LEU A 76 -1.66 0.24 3.80
CA LEU A 76 -1.32 -0.41 5.06
C LEU A 76 -1.97 -1.79 5.25
N LYS A 77 -2.84 -2.20 4.31
CA LYS A 77 -3.54 -3.49 4.42
C LYS A 77 -2.56 -4.66 4.51
N GLY A 78 -2.71 -5.46 5.56
CA GLY A 78 -1.89 -6.65 5.77
C GLY A 78 -0.53 -6.40 6.43
N MET A 79 -0.18 -5.15 6.71
CA MET A 79 1.04 -4.81 7.46
C MET A 79 0.86 -5.03 8.96
N PRO A 80 1.93 -5.31 9.71
CA PRO A 80 1.90 -5.31 11.16
C PRO A 80 1.32 -4.00 11.71
N HIS A 81 0.55 -4.08 12.78
CA HIS A 81 -0.09 -2.94 13.44
C HIS A 81 -0.96 -2.04 12.53
N ALA A 82 -1.43 -2.53 11.39
CA ALA A 82 -2.16 -1.72 10.39
C ALA A 82 -3.36 -0.95 10.98
N ALA A 83 -4.09 -1.53 11.94
CA ALA A 83 -5.23 -0.86 12.57
C ALA A 83 -4.80 0.38 13.37
N ALA A 84 -3.73 0.25 14.16
CA ALA A 84 -3.19 1.35 14.95
C ALA A 84 -2.62 2.46 14.05
N TRP A 85 -1.88 2.09 13.01
CA TRP A 85 -1.36 3.05 12.03
C TRP A 85 -2.46 3.77 11.26
N ARG A 86 -3.55 3.08 10.87
CA ARG A 86 -4.71 3.75 10.25
C ARG A 86 -5.35 4.79 11.17
N ALA A 87 -5.40 4.52 12.46
CA ALA A 87 -5.89 5.50 13.44
C ALA A 87 -5.01 6.76 13.51
N GLN A 88 -3.71 6.65 13.22
CA GLN A 88 -2.83 7.81 13.11
C GLN A 88 -2.99 8.53 11.76
N VAL A 89 -3.13 7.79 10.66
CA VAL A 89 -3.35 8.36 9.31
C VAL A 89 -4.51 9.34 9.29
N VAL A 90 -5.62 9.02 9.95
CA VAL A 90 -6.81 9.89 9.95
C VAL A 90 -6.61 11.22 10.69
N ARG A 91 -5.57 11.34 11.49
CA ARG A 91 -5.20 12.55 12.22
C ARG A 91 -4.28 13.47 11.42
N CYS A 92 -3.61 12.96 10.39
CA CYS A 92 -2.73 13.76 9.56
C CYS A 92 -3.53 14.74 8.68
N SER A 93 -3.01 15.94 8.52
CA SER A 93 -3.61 17.00 7.72
C SER A 93 -2.65 17.62 6.69
N THR A 94 -1.35 17.58 6.95
CA THR A 94 -0.31 18.16 6.10
C THR A 94 0.54 17.08 5.43
N TYR A 95 1.18 17.44 4.32
CA TYR A 95 2.13 16.56 3.62
C TYR A 95 3.26 16.08 4.55
N GLU A 96 3.81 17.00 5.35
CA GLU A 96 4.90 16.72 6.29
C GLU A 96 4.47 15.71 7.36
N GLU A 97 3.26 15.84 7.90
CA GLU A 97 2.71 14.89 8.87
C GLU A 97 2.56 13.49 8.27
N PHE A 98 2.05 13.38 7.03
CA PHE A 98 1.94 12.10 6.35
C PHE A 98 3.30 11.47 6.10
N MET A 99 4.29 12.24 5.62
CA MET A 99 5.62 11.71 5.32
C MET A 99 6.33 11.25 6.59
N ALA A 100 6.25 12.01 7.69
CA ALA A 100 6.79 11.63 8.98
C ALA A 100 6.14 10.34 9.50
N LEU A 101 4.82 10.22 9.36
CA LEU A 101 4.08 9.02 9.76
C LEU A 101 4.50 7.80 8.94
N VAL A 102 4.70 7.94 7.63
CA VAL A 102 5.17 6.82 6.78
C VAL A 102 6.55 6.34 7.21
N ASP A 103 7.45 7.25 7.62
CA ASP A 103 8.76 6.89 8.14
C ASP A 103 8.66 6.11 9.47
N ASP A 104 7.73 6.50 10.35
CA ASP A 104 7.45 5.77 11.59
C ASP A 104 6.89 4.38 11.33
N ILE A 105 5.95 4.27 10.40
CA ILE A 105 5.37 3.00 9.96
C ILE A 105 6.44 2.08 9.39
N GLU A 106 7.32 2.59 8.54
CA GLU A 106 8.39 1.78 7.95
C GLU A 106 9.31 1.20 9.01
N ARG A 107 9.73 2.01 9.98
CA ARG A 107 10.57 1.54 11.10
C ARG A 107 9.90 0.43 11.89
N ASP A 108 8.63 0.58 12.22
CA ASP A 108 7.85 -0.42 12.95
C ASP A 108 7.67 -1.71 12.13
N VAL A 109 7.26 -1.59 10.87
CA VAL A 109 7.00 -2.73 9.99
C VAL A 109 8.27 -3.55 9.76
N VAL A 110 9.41 -2.92 9.51
CA VAL A 110 10.70 -3.61 9.33
C VAL A 110 11.06 -4.43 10.57
N VAL A 111 10.90 -3.86 11.75
CA VAL A 111 11.18 -4.57 13.02
C VAL A 111 10.21 -5.72 13.24
N CYS A 112 8.92 -5.51 13.02
CA CYS A 112 7.90 -6.54 13.19
C CYS A 112 8.07 -7.70 12.20
N GLU A 113 8.34 -7.41 10.93
CA GLU A 113 8.55 -8.43 9.91
C GLU A 113 9.84 -9.23 10.14
N ALA A 114 10.90 -8.60 10.64
CA ALA A 114 12.12 -9.29 11.06
C ALA A 114 11.87 -10.24 12.24
N ALA A 115 11.09 -9.83 13.23
CA ALA A 115 10.71 -10.69 14.35
C ALA A 115 9.87 -11.89 13.88
N LEU A 116 8.90 -11.66 13.01
CA LEU A 116 8.08 -12.73 12.43
C LEU A 116 8.92 -13.73 11.63
N ALA A 117 9.87 -13.27 10.84
CA ALA A 117 10.79 -14.13 10.07
C ALA A 117 11.71 -14.96 10.97
N ALA A 118 12.08 -14.44 12.16
CA ALA A 118 12.86 -15.13 13.17
C ALA A 118 12.02 -16.09 14.06
N GLY A 119 10.69 -16.12 13.89
CA GLY A 119 9.77 -16.87 14.75
C GLY A 119 9.58 -16.26 16.15
N GLU A 120 9.93 -15.00 16.30
CA GLU A 120 9.80 -14.26 17.55
C GLU A 120 8.44 -13.55 17.65
N PRO A 121 7.97 -13.21 18.86
CA PRO A 121 6.74 -12.45 19.03
C PRO A 121 6.88 -11.04 18.44
N VAL A 122 5.81 -10.58 17.79
CA VAL A 122 5.76 -9.21 17.25
C VAL A 122 5.87 -8.21 18.40
N PRO A 123 6.79 -7.23 18.33
CA PRO A 123 6.89 -6.16 19.32
C PRO A 123 5.57 -5.38 19.47
N ALA A 124 5.35 -4.79 20.63
CA ALA A 124 4.21 -3.89 20.85
C ALA A 124 4.29 -2.67 19.92
N HIS A 125 3.12 -2.14 19.57
CA HIS A 125 3.06 -0.91 18.77
C HIS A 125 3.80 0.24 19.47
N PRO A 126 4.62 1.03 18.77
CA PRO A 126 5.47 2.07 19.38
C PRO A 126 4.71 3.09 20.25
N LEU A 127 3.44 3.33 19.95
CA LEU A 127 2.59 4.25 20.71
C LEU A 127 1.90 3.61 21.92
N GLU A 128 2.03 2.31 22.08
CA GLU A 128 1.48 1.54 23.22
C GLU A 128 2.57 1.10 24.20
N ALA A 129 3.80 1.38 23.86
CA ALA A 129 4.97 1.02 24.68
C ALA A 129 5.21 2.03 25.79
#